data_699f95c5d324e148cb1dbafef3a3615b
#
_entry.id   699f95c5d324e148cb1dbafef3a3615b
#
_cell.length_a   1.000
_cell.length_b   1.000
_cell.length_c   1.000
_cell.angle_alpha   90.00
_cell.angle_beta   90.00
_cell.angle_gamma   90.00
#
_symmetry.space_group_name_H-M   'P 1'
#
loop_
_entity.id
_entity.type
_entity.pdbx_description
1 polymer ?
#
loop_
_entity_poly.entity_id
_entity_poly.type
_entity_poly.pdbx_seq_one_letter_code
_entity_poly.pdbx_strand_id
1 'polypeptide(L)'
;KVLDKQVSGVLTDVDKLEPSEEFMEKFAPQYKAVNDFVSEKVGTFTESIATRPAYFGPSAFIDFIHSLQLELTGADVSFAAPLSFDAKIDKGDITISDMFSLYKYENMLYTMNLTGAEIKGFLEKSYAMWTNRMKSPDDHVLLLKERKKGQENYVSFVNFSFNFDSAAGIIYTVDVTKPKGEKITILKMADGKPFDENKTYKVALNSYRGNGG
;
A
#
# COMPACT_ATOMS: atom_id res chain seq x y z
N LYS A 1 22.17 24.91 -39.58
CA LYS A 1 20.72 24.90 -39.64
C LYS A 1 20.27 23.48 -40.05
N VAL A 2 19.54 22.78 -39.18
CA VAL A 2 18.92 21.48 -39.53
C VAL A 2 17.72 21.78 -40.40
N LEU A 3 17.69 21.25 -41.60
CA LEU A 3 16.62 21.49 -42.58
C LEU A 3 15.59 20.35 -42.59
N ASP A 4 16.02 19.15 -42.24
CA ASP A 4 15.14 17.99 -42.12
C ASP A 4 15.67 17.02 -41.06
N LYS A 5 14.75 16.30 -40.40
CA LYS A 5 15.07 15.27 -39.41
C LYS A 5 14.07 14.15 -39.51
N GLN A 6 14.55 12.95 -39.89
CA GLN A 6 13.77 11.74 -39.85
C GLN A 6 14.09 10.95 -38.54
N VAL A 7 13.07 10.50 -37.85
CA VAL A 7 13.20 9.65 -36.68
C VAL A 7 12.39 8.40 -36.91
N SER A 8 13.01 7.25 -36.75
CA SER A 8 12.33 5.96 -36.78
C SER A 8 12.55 5.21 -35.46
N GLY A 9 11.62 4.36 -35.11
CA GLY A 9 11.72 3.48 -33.96
C GLY A 9 11.14 2.11 -34.31
N VAL A 10 11.66 1.08 -33.67
CA VAL A 10 11.19 -0.30 -33.82
C VAL A 10 10.85 -0.81 -32.41
N LEU A 11 9.66 -1.39 -32.28
CA LEU A 11 9.27 -2.14 -31.10
C LEU A 11 9.48 -3.62 -31.40
N THR A 12 10.37 -4.27 -30.65
CA THR A 12 10.63 -5.71 -30.78
C THR A 12 9.94 -6.44 -29.63
N ASP A 13 9.11 -7.42 -29.97
CA ASP A 13 8.51 -8.34 -29.01
C ASP A 13 9.57 -9.36 -28.57
N VAL A 14 10.11 -9.18 -27.37
CA VAL A 14 11.19 -10.02 -26.84
C VAL A 14 10.71 -11.36 -26.29
N ASP A 15 9.41 -11.51 -26.03
CA ASP A 15 8.84 -12.77 -25.52
C ASP A 15 8.96 -13.94 -26.51
N LYS A 16 9.23 -13.61 -27.78
CA LYS A 16 9.41 -14.58 -28.87
C LYS A 16 10.88 -14.88 -29.19
N LEU A 17 11.80 -14.26 -28.47
CA LEU A 17 13.23 -14.46 -28.68
C LEU A 17 13.77 -15.50 -27.71
N GLU A 18 14.66 -16.35 -28.19
CA GLU A 18 15.41 -17.23 -27.29
C GLU A 18 16.44 -16.42 -26.48
N PRO A 19 16.62 -16.71 -25.18
CA PRO A 19 17.67 -16.09 -24.40
C PRO A 19 19.06 -16.35 -24.95
N SER A 20 19.97 -15.38 -24.87
CA SER A 20 21.37 -15.59 -25.24
C SER A 20 22.04 -16.63 -24.34
N GLU A 21 22.55 -17.72 -24.91
CA GLU A 21 23.25 -18.76 -24.14
C GLU A 21 24.44 -18.20 -23.37
N GLU A 22 25.26 -17.36 -24.00
CA GLU A 22 26.42 -16.72 -23.38
C GLU A 22 26.00 -15.88 -22.15
N PHE A 23 24.88 -15.13 -22.26
CA PHE A 23 24.36 -14.36 -21.16
C PHE A 23 23.87 -15.27 -20.03
N MET A 24 23.12 -16.31 -20.34
CA MET A 24 22.60 -17.25 -19.36
C MET A 24 23.72 -17.98 -18.62
N GLU A 25 24.74 -18.48 -19.33
CA GLU A 25 25.91 -19.12 -18.70
C GLU A 25 26.68 -18.16 -17.79
N LYS A 26 26.92 -16.93 -18.27
CA LYS A 26 27.66 -15.92 -17.50
C LYS A 26 26.98 -15.56 -16.18
N PHE A 27 25.66 -15.48 -16.16
CA PHE A 27 24.88 -15.06 -14.99
C PHE A 27 24.24 -16.20 -14.21
N ALA A 28 24.40 -17.47 -14.65
CA ALA A 28 23.84 -18.63 -13.98
C ALA A 28 24.19 -18.72 -12.48
N PRO A 29 25.43 -18.43 -12.03
CA PRO A 29 25.75 -18.47 -10.60
C PRO A 29 24.98 -17.43 -9.78
N GLN A 30 24.84 -16.20 -10.30
CA GLN A 30 24.11 -15.12 -9.64
C GLN A 30 22.62 -15.43 -9.61
N TYR A 31 22.06 -15.89 -10.72
CA TYR A 31 20.67 -16.31 -10.81
C TYR A 31 20.35 -17.42 -9.80
N LYS A 32 21.22 -18.44 -9.73
CA LYS A 32 21.07 -19.51 -8.74
C LYS A 32 21.12 -18.97 -7.31
N ALA A 33 22.10 -18.13 -6.98
CA ALA A 33 22.24 -17.56 -5.63
C ALA A 33 21.01 -16.73 -5.21
N VAL A 34 20.46 -15.92 -6.14
CA VAL A 34 19.23 -15.17 -5.89
C VAL A 34 18.05 -16.11 -5.68
N ASN A 35 17.88 -17.10 -6.55
CA ASN A 35 16.76 -18.05 -6.42
C ASN A 35 16.84 -18.86 -5.12
N ASP A 36 18.02 -19.33 -4.75
CA ASP A 36 18.24 -20.06 -3.49
C ASP A 36 17.81 -19.18 -2.31
N PHE A 37 18.24 -17.92 -2.28
CA PHE A 37 17.91 -16.97 -1.23
C PHE A 37 16.40 -16.64 -1.18
N VAL A 38 15.78 -16.26 -2.31
CA VAL A 38 14.37 -15.85 -2.31
C VAL A 38 13.40 -17.01 -2.09
N SER A 39 13.85 -18.26 -2.31
CA SER A 39 13.08 -19.48 -2.06
C SER A 39 13.15 -19.95 -0.61
N GLU A 40 13.97 -19.31 0.24
CA GLU A 40 14.08 -19.69 1.65
C GLU A 40 12.72 -19.50 2.36
N LYS A 41 12.28 -20.55 3.05
CA LYS A 41 11.04 -20.52 3.82
C LYS A 41 11.21 -19.67 5.07
N VAL A 42 10.34 -18.68 5.25
CA VAL A 42 10.34 -17.77 6.42
C VAL A 42 9.18 -18.03 7.39
N GLY A 43 8.15 -18.77 6.96
CA GLY A 43 7.00 -19.05 7.80
C GLY A 43 5.91 -19.83 7.09
N THR A 44 4.70 -19.83 7.66
CA THR A 44 3.53 -20.50 7.08
C THR A 44 2.29 -19.66 7.38
N PHE A 45 1.48 -19.40 6.35
CA PHE A 45 0.14 -18.83 6.52
C PHE A 45 -0.91 -19.94 6.56
N THR A 46 -1.79 -19.86 7.55
CA THR A 46 -2.93 -20.78 7.68
C THR A 46 -4.05 -20.45 6.70
N GLU A 47 -4.12 -19.21 6.24
CA GLU A 47 -5.08 -18.74 5.25
C GLU A 47 -4.41 -17.78 4.25
N SER A 48 -4.97 -17.69 3.04
CA SER A 48 -4.50 -16.75 2.03
C SER A 48 -4.82 -15.30 2.44
N ILE A 49 -3.90 -14.38 2.18
CA ILE A 49 -4.09 -12.95 2.40
C ILE A 49 -3.98 -12.19 1.09
N ALA A 50 -4.74 -11.10 0.95
CA ALA A 50 -4.76 -10.28 -0.25
C ALA A 50 -4.86 -8.79 0.09
N THR A 51 -4.30 -7.95 -0.78
CA THR A 51 -4.29 -6.49 -0.59
C THR A 51 -5.63 -5.83 -0.92
N ARG A 52 -6.39 -6.37 -1.87
CA ARG A 52 -7.64 -5.76 -2.36
C ARG A 52 -8.66 -5.44 -1.27
N PRO A 53 -8.94 -6.32 -0.28
CA PRO A 53 -9.88 -5.99 0.80
C PRO A 53 -9.47 -4.77 1.61
N ALA A 54 -8.18 -4.49 1.77
CA ALA A 54 -7.67 -3.33 2.53
C ALA A 54 -8.11 -1.98 1.96
N TYR A 55 -8.55 -1.93 0.70
CA TYR A 55 -9.09 -0.71 0.09
C TYR A 55 -10.51 -0.37 0.55
N PHE A 56 -11.19 -1.31 1.19
CA PHE A 56 -12.59 -1.18 1.59
C PHE A 56 -12.79 -1.29 3.10
N GLY A 57 -11.73 -1.57 3.85
CA GLY A 57 -11.78 -1.67 5.31
C GLY A 57 -10.68 -2.53 5.90
N PRO A 58 -10.80 -2.93 7.17
CA PRO A 58 -9.87 -3.83 7.83
C PRO A 58 -9.74 -5.16 7.05
N SER A 59 -8.51 -5.68 6.98
CA SER A 59 -8.24 -6.94 6.30
C SER A 59 -7.00 -7.61 6.87
N ALA A 60 -6.92 -8.93 6.75
CA ALA A 60 -5.79 -9.69 7.26
C ALA A 60 -4.43 -9.16 6.76
N PHE A 61 -4.37 -8.66 5.52
CA PHE A 61 -3.16 -8.06 4.96
C PHE A 61 -2.71 -6.81 5.71
N ILE A 62 -3.60 -5.81 5.81
CA ILE A 62 -3.21 -4.53 6.41
C ILE A 62 -3.11 -4.63 7.93
N ASP A 63 -3.94 -5.46 8.55
CA ASP A 63 -3.91 -5.70 9.99
C ASP A 63 -2.62 -6.42 10.42
N PHE A 64 -2.09 -7.31 9.56
CA PHE A 64 -0.78 -7.94 9.79
C PHE A 64 0.34 -6.89 9.83
N ILE A 65 0.37 -5.95 8.87
CA ILE A 65 1.37 -4.88 8.85
C ILE A 65 1.22 -3.96 10.07
N HIS A 66 0.00 -3.54 10.40
CA HIS A 66 -0.27 -2.71 11.57
C HIS A 66 0.15 -3.38 12.88
N SER A 67 -0.20 -4.67 13.05
CA SER A 67 0.13 -5.43 14.24
C SER A 67 1.65 -5.54 14.44
N LEU A 68 2.36 -5.83 13.34
CA LEU A 68 3.82 -5.89 13.36
C LEU A 68 4.45 -4.53 13.73
N GLN A 69 3.96 -3.44 13.14
CA GLN A 69 4.46 -2.10 13.46
C GLN A 69 4.21 -1.74 14.94
N LEU A 70 3.03 -2.02 15.46
CA LEU A 70 2.69 -1.76 16.87
C LEU A 70 3.51 -2.62 17.83
N GLU A 71 3.68 -3.91 17.53
CA GLU A 71 4.46 -4.84 18.34
C GLU A 71 5.95 -4.43 18.42
N LEU A 72 6.57 -4.15 17.26
CA LEU A 72 7.99 -3.80 17.19
C LEU A 72 8.32 -2.44 17.83
N THR A 73 7.37 -1.50 17.80
CA THR A 73 7.63 -0.13 18.25
C THR A 73 7.05 0.20 19.62
N GLY A 74 6.06 -0.55 20.08
CA GLY A 74 5.26 -0.19 21.24
C GLY A 74 4.54 1.17 21.04
N ALA A 75 4.15 1.50 19.80
CA ALA A 75 3.43 2.73 19.51
C ALA A 75 1.95 2.62 19.89
N ASP A 76 1.31 3.76 20.12
CA ASP A 76 -0.13 3.85 20.42
C ASP A 76 -0.96 3.68 19.13
N VAL A 77 -0.45 4.17 18.00
CA VAL A 77 -1.11 4.19 16.69
C VAL A 77 -0.13 3.76 15.59
N SER A 78 -0.62 3.10 14.57
CA SER A 78 0.14 2.71 13.39
C SER A 78 -0.53 3.23 12.13
N PHE A 79 0.25 3.78 11.18
CA PHE A 79 -0.19 4.11 9.84
C PHE A 79 0.45 3.17 8.82
N ALA A 80 -0.36 2.63 7.90
CA ALA A 80 0.12 1.79 6.80
C ALA A 80 -0.84 1.85 5.60
N ALA A 81 -0.27 1.72 4.40
CA ALA A 81 -1.01 1.69 3.15
C ALA A 81 -0.85 0.36 2.43
N PRO A 82 -1.88 -0.13 1.71
CA PRO A 82 -1.73 -1.24 0.79
C PRO A 82 -0.92 -0.76 -0.43
N LEU A 83 0.24 -1.38 -0.66
CA LEU A 83 1.20 -0.92 -1.67
C LEU A 83 0.89 -1.42 -3.09
N SER A 84 0.02 -2.43 -3.19
CA SER A 84 -0.43 -3.04 -4.44
C SER A 84 -1.92 -3.30 -4.39
N PHE A 85 -2.62 -3.24 -5.53
CA PHE A 85 -4.05 -3.52 -5.58
C PHE A 85 -4.37 -5.01 -5.63
N ASP A 86 -3.56 -5.79 -6.31
CA ASP A 86 -3.83 -7.20 -6.63
C ASP A 86 -2.78 -8.20 -6.09
N ALA A 87 -1.99 -7.81 -5.09
CA ALA A 87 -1.08 -8.75 -4.46
C ALA A 87 -1.88 -9.76 -3.60
N LYS A 88 -1.45 -11.01 -3.66
CA LYS A 88 -2.00 -12.13 -2.90
C LYS A 88 -0.88 -13.05 -2.50
N ILE A 89 -0.95 -13.59 -1.29
CA ILE A 89 -0.14 -14.71 -0.84
C ILE A 89 -1.08 -15.84 -0.44
N ASP A 90 -0.87 -17.00 -1.01
CA ASP A 90 -1.69 -18.16 -0.71
C ASP A 90 -1.31 -18.78 0.64
N LYS A 91 -2.25 -19.49 1.24
CA LYS A 91 -2.00 -20.31 2.42
C LYS A 91 -0.93 -21.37 2.12
N GLY A 92 -0.14 -21.69 3.10
CA GLY A 92 0.95 -22.65 2.99
C GLY A 92 2.27 -22.03 3.39
N ASP A 93 3.35 -22.63 2.97
CA ASP A 93 4.69 -22.13 3.22
C ASP A 93 4.91 -20.81 2.49
N ILE A 94 5.46 -19.84 3.19
CA ILE A 94 5.82 -18.53 2.65
C ILE A 94 7.33 -18.40 2.60
N THR A 95 7.79 -17.76 1.55
CA THR A 95 9.21 -17.58 1.23
C THR A 95 9.60 -16.09 1.31
N ILE A 96 10.90 -15.80 1.24
CA ILE A 96 11.39 -14.42 1.12
C ILE A 96 10.77 -13.73 -0.10
N SER A 97 10.59 -14.45 -1.23
CA SER A 97 9.93 -13.92 -2.44
C SER A 97 8.52 -13.41 -2.16
N ASP A 98 7.75 -14.13 -1.32
CA ASP A 98 6.39 -13.71 -0.96
C ASP A 98 6.39 -12.43 -0.14
N MET A 99 7.42 -12.19 0.69
CA MET A 99 7.57 -10.95 1.45
C MET A 99 7.69 -9.73 0.55
N PHE A 100 8.39 -9.82 -0.59
CA PHE A 100 8.44 -8.74 -1.58
C PHE A 100 7.08 -8.44 -2.22
N SER A 101 6.18 -9.42 -2.28
CA SER A 101 4.81 -9.21 -2.75
C SER A 101 3.96 -8.45 -1.73
N LEU A 102 4.23 -8.63 -0.43
CA LEU A 102 3.59 -7.88 0.66
C LEU A 102 4.13 -6.46 0.76
N TYR A 103 5.46 -6.34 0.81
CA TYR A 103 6.13 -5.07 1.06
C TYR A 103 7.40 -4.96 0.20
N LYS A 104 7.26 -4.36 -0.97
CA LYS A 104 8.31 -4.31 -2.01
C LYS A 104 9.33 -3.17 -1.85
N TYR A 105 9.16 -2.28 -0.89
CA TYR A 105 10.02 -1.12 -0.70
C TYR A 105 10.92 -1.28 0.52
N GLU A 106 12.19 -0.94 0.40
CA GLU A 106 13.10 -0.81 1.53
C GLU A 106 12.77 0.47 2.31
N ASN A 107 11.92 0.35 3.31
CA ASN A 107 11.60 1.42 4.24
C ASN A 107 12.07 1.06 5.65
N MET A 108 12.60 2.04 6.36
CA MET A 108 12.80 1.92 7.80
C MET A 108 11.47 2.10 8.53
N LEU A 109 11.32 1.46 9.67
CA LEU A 109 10.20 1.68 10.58
C LEU A 109 10.54 2.85 11.50
N TYR A 110 9.75 3.92 11.40
CA TYR A 110 9.91 5.14 12.21
C TYR A 110 8.82 5.22 13.27
N THR A 111 9.13 5.95 14.33
CA THR A 111 8.13 6.44 15.27
C THR A 111 8.24 7.95 15.39
N MET A 112 7.10 8.62 15.53
CA MET A 112 7.02 10.05 15.80
C MET A 112 5.89 10.35 16.78
N ASN A 113 6.00 11.47 17.45
CA ASN A 113 4.95 11.94 18.36
C ASN A 113 4.01 12.89 17.61
N LEU A 114 2.73 12.54 17.55
CA LEU A 114 1.68 13.33 16.93
C LEU A 114 0.56 13.60 17.93
N THR A 115 -0.02 14.79 17.89
CA THR A 115 -1.27 15.08 18.61
C THR A 115 -2.43 14.31 18.01
N GLY A 116 -3.49 14.08 18.77
CA GLY A 116 -4.71 13.46 18.25
C GLY A 116 -5.31 14.23 17.07
N ALA A 117 -5.22 15.56 17.09
CA ALA A 117 -5.66 16.41 15.98
C ALA A 117 -4.83 16.17 14.72
N GLU A 118 -3.50 16.00 14.82
CA GLU A 118 -2.63 15.67 13.69
C GLU A 118 -2.92 14.27 13.16
N ILE A 119 -3.16 13.28 14.02
CA ILE A 119 -3.57 11.93 13.63
C ILE A 119 -4.87 11.97 12.81
N LYS A 120 -5.88 12.68 13.28
CA LYS A 120 -7.14 12.87 12.56
C LYS A 120 -6.95 13.58 11.23
N GLY A 121 -6.16 14.67 11.24
CA GLY A 121 -5.83 15.43 10.04
C GLY A 121 -5.08 14.59 8.98
N PHE A 122 -4.18 13.73 9.41
CA PHE A 122 -3.48 12.79 8.53
C PHE A 122 -4.47 11.80 7.89
N LEU A 123 -5.36 11.19 8.66
CA LEU A 123 -6.39 10.29 8.14
C LEU A 123 -7.35 11.01 7.18
N GLU A 124 -7.80 12.21 7.52
CA GLU A 124 -8.63 13.04 6.62
C GLU A 124 -7.93 13.28 5.28
N LYS A 125 -6.62 13.56 5.30
CA LYS A 125 -5.82 13.74 4.09
C LYS A 125 -5.72 12.45 3.29
N SER A 126 -5.42 11.32 3.95
CA SER A 126 -5.29 10.01 3.31
C SER A 126 -6.61 9.60 2.65
N TYR A 127 -7.71 9.59 3.40
CA TYR A 127 -9.01 9.21 2.86
C TYR A 127 -9.58 10.19 1.82
N ALA A 128 -9.14 11.44 1.84
CA ALA A 128 -9.48 12.39 0.76
C ALA A 128 -8.79 12.09 -0.57
N MET A 129 -7.64 11.40 -0.54
CA MET A 129 -6.95 10.92 -1.76
C MET A 129 -7.48 9.57 -2.23
N TRP A 130 -8.04 8.81 -1.34
CA TRP A 130 -8.43 7.41 -1.51
C TRP A 130 -9.88 7.25 -1.91
N THR A 131 -10.81 7.92 -1.15
CA THR A 131 -12.24 7.69 -1.28
C THR A 131 -12.94 8.79 -2.05
N ASN A 132 -13.91 8.40 -2.87
CA ASN A 132 -14.84 9.31 -3.50
C ASN A 132 -15.74 10.01 -2.44
N ARG A 133 -16.43 11.07 -2.82
CA ARG A 133 -17.60 11.57 -2.10
C ARG A 133 -18.86 10.96 -2.73
N MET A 134 -19.39 9.94 -2.09
CA MET A 134 -20.60 9.27 -2.55
C MET A 134 -21.82 10.17 -2.34
N LYS A 135 -22.62 10.34 -3.39
CA LYS A 135 -23.92 11.05 -3.37
C LYS A 135 -25.08 10.07 -3.52
N SER A 136 -24.79 8.86 -3.97
CA SER A 136 -25.72 7.77 -4.21
C SER A 136 -25.08 6.44 -3.80
N PRO A 137 -25.87 5.44 -3.39
CA PRO A 137 -25.38 4.07 -3.16
C PRO A 137 -24.72 3.42 -4.39
N ASP A 138 -25.01 3.90 -5.58
CA ASP A 138 -24.45 3.40 -6.84
C ASP A 138 -23.09 4.01 -7.18
N ASP A 139 -22.65 5.02 -6.44
CA ASP A 139 -21.35 5.64 -6.65
C ASP A 139 -20.22 4.71 -6.19
N HIS A 140 -19.08 4.74 -6.89
CA HIS A 140 -17.89 4.05 -6.44
C HIS A 140 -17.36 4.64 -5.13
N VAL A 141 -17.03 3.76 -4.17
CA VAL A 141 -16.35 4.16 -2.91
C VAL A 141 -14.96 4.73 -3.20
N LEU A 142 -14.24 4.12 -4.14
CA LEU A 142 -12.88 4.52 -4.48
C LEU A 142 -12.87 5.69 -5.47
N LEU A 143 -11.92 6.61 -5.29
CA LEU A 143 -11.72 7.75 -6.19
C LEU A 143 -10.97 7.29 -7.44
N LEU A 144 -11.71 7.02 -8.50
CA LEU A 144 -11.22 6.49 -9.76
C LEU A 144 -11.12 7.60 -10.82
N LYS A 145 -10.18 7.44 -11.75
CA LYS A 145 -10.09 8.30 -12.94
C LYS A 145 -11.30 8.06 -13.85
N GLU A 146 -11.71 9.13 -14.52
CA GLU A 146 -12.71 9.01 -15.59
C GLU A 146 -12.21 8.08 -16.69
N ARG A 147 -13.10 7.22 -17.18
CA ARG A 147 -12.80 6.30 -18.27
C ARG A 147 -12.64 7.08 -19.57
N LYS A 148 -11.55 6.84 -20.28
CA LYS A 148 -11.34 7.40 -21.61
C LYS A 148 -12.00 6.52 -22.66
N LYS A 149 -12.50 7.13 -23.73
CA LYS A 149 -13.03 6.40 -24.88
C LYS A 149 -11.96 5.45 -25.44
N GLY A 150 -12.31 4.19 -25.63
CA GLY A 150 -11.37 3.12 -26.05
C GLY A 150 -10.55 2.49 -24.93
N GLN A 151 -10.77 2.89 -23.68
CA GLN A 151 -10.13 2.32 -22.49
C GLN A 151 -11.15 1.94 -21.41
N GLU A 152 -12.34 1.52 -21.83
CA GLU A 152 -13.49 1.26 -20.95
C GLU A 152 -13.21 0.14 -19.93
N ASN A 153 -12.29 -0.79 -20.26
CA ASN A 153 -11.89 -1.88 -19.39
C ASN A 153 -10.74 -1.52 -18.45
N TYR A 154 -10.15 -0.33 -18.59
CA TYR A 154 -9.04 0.10 -17.74
C TYR A 154 -9.52 1.02 -16.64
N VAL A 155 -9.41 0.55 -15.40
CA VAL A 155 -9.74 1.32 -14.19
C VAL A 155 -8.47 1.66 -13.44
N SER A 156 -8.27 2.92 -13.09
CA SER A 156 -7.13 3.36 -12.29
C SER A 156 -7.53 4.38 -11.23
N PHE A 157 -6.76 4.42 -10.15
CA PHE A 157 -6.92 5.43 -9.11
C PHE A 157 -6.51 6.82 -9.59
N VAL A 158 -7.14 7.86 -9.06
CA VAL A 158 -6.71 9.25 -9.26
C VAL A 158 -5.34 9.47 -8.63
N ASN A 159 -5.13 8.93 -7.42
CA ASN A 159 -3.89 9.02 -6.69
C ASN A 159 -3.22 7.64 -6.56
N PHE A 160 -1.95 7.62 -6.19
CA PHE A 160 -1.22 6.36 -5.98
C PHE A 160 -1.64 5.68 -4.68
N SER A 161 -1.87 4.38 -4.75
CA SER A 161 -2.37 3.58 -3.62
C SER A 161 -1.42 3.51 -2.42
N PHE A 162 -0.13 3.70 -2.64
CA PHE A 162 0.84 3.80 -1.54
C PHE A 162 0.63 5.04 -0.64
N ASN A 163 -0.29 5.95 -1.02
CA ASN A 163 -0.73 7.08 -0.22
C ASN A 163 -2.05 6.84 0.54
N PHE A 164 -2.60 5.62 0.51
CA PHE A 164 -3.88 5.30 1.12
C PHE A 164 -3.68 4.66 2.49
N ASP A 165 -3.09 5.44 3.40
CA ASP A 165 -2.85 4.98 4.76
C ASP A 165 -4.15 4.85 5.55
N SER A 166 -4.33 3.70 6.17
CA SER A 166 -5.29 3.44 7.25
C SER A 166 -4.57 3.50 8.60
N ALA A 167 -5.31 3.33 9.69
CA ALA A 167 -4.73 3.32 11.03
C ALA A 167 -5.16 2.11 11.84
N ALA A 168 -4.28 1.66 12.74
CA ALA A 168 -4.61 0.78 13.85
C ALA A 168 -4.19 1.43 15.19
N GLY A 169 -4.62 0.84 16.31
CA GLY A 169 -4.46 1.42 17.64
C GLY A 169 -5.62 2.36 18.02
N ILE A 170 -6.45 2.74 17.07
CA ILE A 170 -7.68 3.53 17.27
C ILE A 170 -8.88 2.87 16.59
N ILE A 171 -10.07 3.14 17.10
CA ILE A 171 -11.35 2.78 16.47
C ILE A 171 -11.93 4.04 15.85
N TYR A 172 -12.15 4.03 14.55
CA TYR A 172 -12.68 5.17 13.82
C TYR A 172 -13.64 4.75 12.71
N THR A 173 -14.43 5.68 12.24
CA THR A 173 -15.35 5.52 11.10
C THR A 173 -14.98 6.48 9.99
N VAL A 174 -15.25 6.07 8.76
CA VAL A 174 -15.06 6.86 7.54
C VAL A 174 -16.40 7.06 6.86
N ASP A 175 -16.94 8.27 6.94
CA ASP A 175 -18.19 8.63 6.25
C ASP A 175 -17.86 9.14 4.84
N VAL A 176 -18.01 8.27 3.86
CA VAL A 176 -17.73 8.59 2.45
C VAL A 176 -18.73 9.54 1.81
N THR A 177 -19.84 9.85 2.48
CA THR A 177 -20.83 10.83 1.98
C THR A 177 -20.40 12.27 2.28
N LYS A 178 -19.50 12.43 3.26
CA LYS A 178 -19.01 13.73 3.71
C LYS A 178 -17.98 14.32 2.76
N PRO A 179 -17.85 15.65 2.75
CA PRO A 179 -16.80 16.32 2.00
C PRO A 179 -15.42 15.98 2.57
N LYS A 180 -14.40 16.32 1.80
CA LYS A 180 -13.00 16.24 2.19
C LYS A 180 -12.72 17.04 3.47
N GLY A 181 -12.07 16.43 4.44
CA GLY A 181 -11.76 17.02 5.75
C GLY A 181 -12.85 16.81 6.83
N GLU A 182 -13.93 16.10 6.50
CA GLU A 182 -15.04 15.82 7.41
C GLU A 182 -15.44 14.33 7.45
N LYS A 183 -14.61 13.45 6.86
CA LYS A 183 -14.93 12.02 6.71
C LYS A 183 -14.64 11.20 7.95
N ILE A 184 -13.69 11.63 8.78
CA ILE A 184 -13.13 10.82 9.87
C ILE A 184 -13.75 11.19 11.21
N THR A 185 -14.27 10.18 11.89
CA THR A 185 -14.67 10.27 13.30
C THR A 185 -13.90 9.22 14.09
N ILE A 186 -12.97 9.65 14.96
CA ILE A 186 -12.25 8.75 15.87
C ILE A 186 -13.11 8.56 17.12
N LEU A 187 -13.47 7.33 17.41
CA LEU A 187 -14.39 6.99 18.50
C LEU A 187 -13.66 6.78 19.83
N LYS A 188 -12.52 6.08 19.78
CA LYS A 188 -11.71 5.74 20.96
C LYS A 188 -10.39 5.08 20.55
N MET A 189 -9.50 4.87 21.50
CA MET A 189 -8.35 3.98 21.35
C MET A 189 -8.80 2.52 21.25
N ALA A 190 -7.98 1.67 20.64
CA ALA A 190 -8.30 0.24 20.48
C ALA A 190 -8.37 -0.50 21.83
N ASP A 191 -7.67 -0.03 22.86
CA ASP A 191 -7.72 -0.55 24.23
C ASP A 191 -8.95 -0.10 25.02
N GLY A 192 -9.85 0.67 24.40
CA GLY A 192 -11.09 1.16 24.97
C GLY A 192 -11.01 2.53 25.65
N LYS A 193 -9.80 3.09 25.85
CA LYS A 193 -9.62 4.42 26.42
C LYS A 193 -10.17 5.52 25.51
N PRO A 194 -10.59 6.68 26.08
CA PRO A 194 -10.96 7.83 25.27
C PRO A 194 -9.80 8.30 24.38
N PHE A 195 -10.13 8.68 23.15
CA PHE A 195 -9.21 9.41 22.28
C PHE A 195 -9.33 10.91 22.56
N ASP A 196 -8.19 11.60 22.67
CA ASP A 196 -8.14 13.03 22.95
C ASP A 196 -7.32 13.74 21.85
N GLU A 197 -7.96 14.66 21.13
CA GLU A 197 -7.31 15.42 20.06
C GLU A 197 -6.13 16.27 20.54
N ASN A 198 -6.08 16.66 21.82
CA ASN A 198 -5.02 17.47 22.40
C ASN A 198 -3.86 16.64 23.00
N LYS A 199 -4.07 15.34 23.20
CA LYS A 199 -3.04 14.45 23.72
C LYS A 199 -2.05 14.06 22.62
N THR A 200 -0.78 13.89 23.00
CA THR A 200 0.26 13.36 22.13
C THR A 200 0.31 11.83 22.22
N TYR A 201 0.41 11.18 21.08
CA TYR A 201 0.51 9.74 20.90
C TYR A 201 1.78 9.39 20.17
N LYS A 202 2.39 8.26 20.50
CA LYS A 202 3.48 7.66 19.72
C LYS A 202 2.91 6.94 18.52
N VAL A 203 3.31 7.32 17.32
CA VAL A 203 2.79 6.80 16.05
C VAL A 203 3.88 6.05 15.31
N ALA A 204 3.60 4.83 14.86
CA ALA A 204 4.46 4.04 13.99
C ALA A 204 4.08 4.23 12.52
N LEU A 205 5.08 4.44 11.67
CA LEU A 205 4.91 4.62 10.22
C LEU A 205 6.24 4.30 9.51
N ASN A 206 6.20 4.15 8.19
CA ASN A 206 7.41 3.93 7.42
C ASN A 206 8.21 5.22 7.20
N SER A 207 9.50 5.07 6.87
CA SER A 207 10.41 6.21 6.65
C SER A 207 10.00 7.12 5.50
N TYR A 208 9.30 6.61 4.48
CA TYR A 208 8.76 7.42 3.39
C TYR A 208 7.80 8.48 3.94
N ARG A 209 6.87 8.07 4.81
CA ARG A 209 5.95 9.00 5.49
C ARG A 209 6.66 9.90 6.48
N GLY A 210 7.56 9.34 7.28
CA GLY A 210 8.34 10.11 8.27
C GLY A 210 9.21 11.21 7.67
N ASN A 211 9.56 11.09 6.40
CA ASN A 211 10.33 12.09 5.63
C ASN A 211 9.46 13.03 4.80
N GLY A 212 8.15 13.00 4.94
CA GLY A 212 7.22 13.91 4.26
C GLY A 212 6.75 13.46 2.88
N GLY A 213 6.87 12.17 2.58
CA GLY A 213 6.38 11.55 1.33
C GLY A 213 4.87 11.36 1.26
#